data_21e4681f876ca10d2666a017d753b71f
#
_entry.id   21e4681f876ca10d2666a017d753b71f
#
_cell.length_a   1.000
_cell.length_b   1.000
_cell.length_c   1.000
_cell.angle_alpha   90.00
_cell.angle_beta   90.00
_cell.angle_gamma   90.00
#
_symmetry.space_group_name_H-M   'P 1'
#
loop_
_entity.id
_entity.type
_entity.pdbx_description
1 polymer ?
#
loop_
_entity_poly.entity_id
_entity_poly.type
_entity_poly.pdbx_seq_one_letter_code
_entity_poly.pdbx_strand_id
1 'polypeptide(L)'
;METTTPTTQATPTTQNPPAAQPDRSETESKRSLVPARDFRTQLSRTGSPGFRVGLAIGVIVLLVAGIFIYRYLGSYESTDDAQVDGHINSVSARVAGHVVRLNVQDNQFVPAGTVLVEIDPADYQVALQRAQADLADARAMATAAGVDVPITSVSTSSQISSTQAEADSARAGIQATRQQAEAAQAQLQQAEANDVKAQNDLGRYKQLVDKEEISRQQYDQAVAASGASAAAVRAARANADAAVQQIAQAQGKLAQAEANWRNANTAPKQMAVTRAKAASAYAEVQRKLADVQQARLNLQYTKIVAPIAGLVSDRSVEVGQNVVPGQELMKIIPLDDIWVTANFKETQLRNIKAGQPVTIEVDATGKKYKGKVESVAGASGARFSLLPPENATGNYVKVVQRIPVKIVLDPGENKNHELRPGMSVVPKVWIRE
;
A
#
# COMPACT_ATOMS: atom_id res chain seq x y z
N MET A 1 2.13 -55.69 -8.42
CA MET A 1 2.83 -56.32 -9.55
C MET A 1 4.00 -55.45 -9.80
N GLU A 2 4.96 -55.96 -9.30
CA GLU A 2 6.35 -56.40 -9.57
C GLU A 2 7.30 -55.20 -9.54
N THR A 3 8.04 -55.04 -8.45
CA THR A 3 9.32 -55.69 -8.03
C THR A 3 10.39 -55.60 -9.10
N THR A 4 11.44 -54.84 -8.85
CA THR A 4 12.81 -55.35 -8.77
C THR A 4 13.80 -54.28 -8.35
N THR A 5 14.38 -54.43 -7.16
CA THR A 5 15.79 -54.18 -6.78
C THR A 5 16.57 -55.48 -7.08
N PRO A 6 17.90 -55.59 -6.94
CA PRO A 6 19.01 -54.66 -6.67
C PRO A 6 20.24 -54.94 -7.55
N THR A 7 21.32 -54.16 -7.43
CA THR A 7 22.66 -54.76 -7.51
C THR A 7 23.73 -53.89 -6.87
N THR A 8 24.33 -54.43 -5.86
CA THR A 8 25.58 -54.14 -5.14
C THR A 8 26.77 -54.37 -6.06
N GLN A 9 27.79 -53.48 -6.05
CA GLN A 9 29.19 -53.78 -6.27
C GLN A 9 29.99 -52.64 -5.64
N ALA A 10 30.61 -52.86 -4.55
CA ALA A 10 31.96 -53.44 -4.31
C ALA A 10 33.11 -52.42 -4.53
N THR A 11 33.66 -51.99 -3.45
CA THR A 11 34.92 -51.26 -3.23
C THR A 11 36.14 -51.98 -3.85
N PRO A 12 37.23 -51.27 -4.15
CA PRO A 12 38.53 -51.78 -3.79
C PRO A 12 39.31 -50.81 -2.90
N THR A 13 39.71 -51.36 -1.79
CA THR A 13 40.78 -51.01 -0.90
C THR A 13 42.10 -50.80 -1.65
N THR A 14 42.79 -49.68 -1.43
CA THR A 14 44.21 -49.56 -1.78
C THR A 14 44.98 -49.22 -0.52
N GLN A 15 45.90 -50.14 -0.23
CA GLN A 15 46.80 -50.20 0.90
C GLN A 15 47.82 -49.05 0.89
N ASN A 16 48.10 -48.53 2.08
CA ASN A 16 49.25 -47.70 2.42
C ASN A 16 50.48 -48.56 2.59
N PRO A 17 51.67 -48.21 2.05
CA PRO A 17 52.94 -48.84 2.44
C PRO A 17 53.57 -48.13 3.65
N PRO A 18 54.39 -48.84 4.42
CA PRO A 18 54.82 -48.45 5.76
C PRO A 18 56.02 -47.49 5.78
N ALA A 19 56.10 -46.77 6.89
CA ALA A 19 57.17 -45.84 7.24
C ALA A 19 58.55 -46.57 7.35
N ALA A 20 59.53 -45.98 6.68
CA ALA A 20 60.96 -46.36 6.87
C ALA A 20 61.54 -45.50 8.01
N GLN A 21 62.06 -46.18 9.02
CA GLN A 21 62.97 -45.65 10.04
C GLN A 21 64.37 -45.44 9.46
N PRO A 22 65.15 -44.41 9.78
CA PRO A 22 66.54 -44.32 9.46
C PRO A 22 67.37 -44.93 10.59
N ASP A 23 68.27 -45.72 10.12
CA ASP A 23 69.33 -46.52 10.80
C ASP A 23 70.34 -45.63 11.51
N ARG A 24 70.74 -46.10 12.70
CA ARG A 24 71.88 -45.60 13.44
C ARG A 24 73.14 -46.29 12.90
N SER A 25 74.12 -45.55 12.43
CA SER A 25 75.46 -45.99 12.34
C SER A 25 76.39 -44.99 13.01
N GLU A 26 76.96 -45.44 14.09
CA GLU A 26 78.14 -44.90 14.77
C GLU A 26 79.32 -44.77 13.80
N THR A 27 80.02 -43.66 13.91
CA THR A 27 81.49 -43.69 13.57
C THR A 27 82.21 -42.75 14.54
N GLU A 28 82.90 -43.38 15.48
CA GLU A 28 84.02 -42.81 16.20
C GLU A 28 85.10 -42.36 15.22
N SER A 29 85.74 -41.21 15.44
CA SER A 29 87.20 -41.07 15.37
C SER A 29 87.71 -39.71 15.80
N LYS A 30 88.57 -39.80 16.80
CA LYS A 30 89.83 -39.07 17.06
C LYS A 30 89.73 -37.62 17.59
N ARG A 31 90.02 -37.60 18.91
CA ARG A 31 90.71 -36.53 19.63
C ARG A 31 91.97 -36.09 18.91
N SER A 32 92.14 -34.81 18.72
CA SER A 32 93.45 -34.17 18.71
C SER A 32 93.43 -33.01 19.70
N LEU A 33 94.24 -33.18 20.69
CA LEU A 33 94.61 -32.22 21.71
C LEU A 33 95.40 -31.07 21.05
N VAL A 34 94.95 -29.82 21.20
CA VAL A 34 95.78 -28.65 20.97
C VAL A 34 95.70 -27.79 22.24
N PRO A 35 96.82 -27.26 22.72
CA PRO A 35 96.94 -26.78 24.10
C PRO A 35 96.26 -25.41 24.30
N ALA A 36 95.85 -25.26 25.55
CA ALA A 36 95.35 -24.01 26.08
C ALA A 36 96.42 -22.91 25.96
N ARG A 37 96.10 -21.85 25.21
CA ARG A 37 96.82 -20.59 25.26
C ARG A 37 96.02 -19.64 26.14
N ASP A 38 96.56 -19.38 27.28
CA ASP A 38 96.19 -18.33 28.20
C ASP A 38 96.17 -16.98 27.48
N PHE A 39 94.99 -16.46 27.16
CA PHE A 39 94.81 -15.06 26.83
C PHE A 39 94.39 -14.29 28.09
N ARG A 40 95.37 -13.94 28.90
CA ARG A 40 95.25 -12.83 29.80
C ARG A 40 95.27 -11.57 28.96
N THR A 41 94.11 -11.14 28.53
CA THR A 41 93.93 -9.80 27.99
C THR A 41 94.03 -8.77 29.11
N GLN A 42 95.15 -8.09 29.05
CA GLN A 42 95.29 -6.82 29.81
C GLN A 42 94.21 -5.87 29.41
N LEU A 43 93.27 -5.58 30.35
CA LEU A 43 92.42 -4.39 30.32
C LEU A 43 93.31 -3.20 30.49
N SER A 44 93.82 -2.64 29.38
CA SER A 44 94.43 -1.32 29.38
C SER A 44 93.38 -0.29 29.76
N ARG A 45 93.64 0.25 30.91
CA ARG A 45 92.91 1.37 31.54
C ARG A 45 93.22 2.66 30.76
N THR A 46 92.49 2.93 29.64
CA THR A 46 92.48 4.19 28.97
C THR A 46 91.06 4.73 28.90
N GLY A 47 90.59 5.12 30.05
CA GLY A 47 89.35 5.90 30.12
C GLY A 47 89.69 7.35 30.11
N SER A 48 89.87 7.98 28.94
CA SER A 48 89.78 9.44 28.86
C SER A 48 88.38 9.85 29.26
N PRO A 49 88.25 10.91 30.08
CA PRO A 49 86.92 11.34 30.54
C PRO A 49 85.91 11.61 29.38
N GLY A 50 86.43 11.92 28.17
CA GLY A 50 85.65 12.09 26.96
C GLY A 50 84.96 10.79 26.47
N PHE A 51 85.65 9.61 26.59
CA PHE A 51 85.04 8.33 26.14
C PHE A 51 83.89 7.89 27.06
N ARG A 52 83.96 8.13 28.35
CA ARG A 52 82.89 7.83 29.33
C ARG A 52 81.72 8.78 29.12
N VAL A 53 81.96 10.04 28.80
CA VAL A 53 80.91 11.05 28.47
C VAL A 53 80.27 10.70 27.13
N GLY A 54 81.02 10.28 26.10
CA GLY A 54 80.48 9.84 24.82
C GLY A 54 79.66 8.56 24.93
N LEU A 55 80.08 7.56 25.76
CA LEU A 55 79.30 6.37 26.02
C LEU A 55 77.96 6.69 26.80
N ALA A 56 78.07 7.59 27.76
CA ALA A 56 76.86 8.03 28.54
C ALA A 56 75.86 8.75 27.64
N ILE A 57 76.32 9.63 26.72
CA ILE A 57 75.46 10.29 25.74
C ILE A 57 74.87 9.26 24.76
N GLY A 58 75.63 8.28 24.29
CA GLY A 58 75.11 7.21 23.43
C GLY A 58 74.02 6.37 24.09
N VAL A 59 74.19 6.02 25.38
CA VAL A 59 73.18 5.30 26.19
C VAL A 59 71.91 6.15 26.37
N ILE A 60 72.08 7.46 26.65
CA ILE A 60 70.94 8.40 26.79
C ILE A 60 70.18 8.53 25.49
N VAL A 61 70.85 8.65 24.34
CA VAL A 61 70.19 8.70 23.00
C VAL A 61 69.48 7.41 22.71
N LEU A 62 70.04 6.24 23.01
CA LEU A 62 69.37 4.96 22.85
C LEU A 62 68.17 4.81 23.79
N LEU A 63 68.27 5.27 25.02
CA LEU A 63 67.13 5.30 25.96
C LEU A 63 66.02 6.24 25.46
N VAL A 64 66.36 7.44 25.02
CA VAL A 64 65.38 8.40 24.45
C VAL A 64 64.74 7.85 23.21
N ALA A 65 65.51 7.27 22.29
CA ALA A 65 65.02 6.58 21.10
C ALA A 65 64.13 5.39 21.46
N GLY A 66 64.50 4.59 22.43
CA GLY A 66 63.70 3.46 22.95
C GLY A 66 62.38 3.93 23.55
N ILE A 67 62.43 4.99 24.37
CA ILE A 67 61.19 5.60 24.94
C ILE A 67 60.31 6.18 23.81
N PHE A 68 60.90 6.84 22.81
CA PHE A 68 60.18 7.38 21.70
C PHE A 68 59.51 6.30 20.86
N ILE A 69 60.25 5.21 20.54
CA ILE A 69 59.71 4.06 19.83
C ILE A 69 58.61 3.37 20.66
N TYR A 70 58.81 3.19 21.95
CA TYR A 70 57.82 2.59 22.85
C TYR A 70 56.53 3.43 22.90
N ARG A 71 56.67 4.77 22.99
CA ARG A 71 55.50 5.69 22.94
C ARG A 71 54.84 5.68 21.60
N TYR A 72 55.58 5.62 20.48
CA TYR A 72 55.01 5.57 19.14
C TYR A 72 54.25 4.24 18.89
N LEU A 73 54.82 3.10 19.26
CA LEU A 73 54.16 1.79 19.14
C LEU A 73 52.94 1.66 20.05
N GLY A 74 52.90 2.39 21.17
CA GLY A 74 51.75 2.44 22.08
C GLY A 74 50.75 3.54 21.77
N SER A 75 50.91 4.32 20.69
CA SER A 75 49.99 5.43 20.33
C SER A 75 48.82 5.03 19.45
N TYR A 76 48.84 3.82 18.88
CA TYR A 76 47.78 3.33 18.01
C TYR A 76 47.51 1.82 18.25
N GLU A 77 46.26 1.43 17.99
CA GLU A 77 45.84 0.02 17.87
C GLU A 77 45.59 -0.31 16.39
N SER A 78 46.06 -1.47 15.95
CA SER A 78 45.85 -1.91 14.57
C SER A 78 45.42 -3.38 14.50
N THR A 79 44.75 -3.74 13.44
CA THR A 79 44.36 -5.11 13.13
C THR A 79 44.56 -5.37 11.65
N ASP A 80 44.93 -6.60 11.33
CA ASP A 80 45.04 -7.17 9.99
C ASP A 80 43.74 -7.84 9.52
N ASP A 81 42.79 -7.99 10.45
CA ASP A 81 41.47 -8.58 10.18
C ASP A 81 40.44 -7.45 9.99
N ALA A 82 40.54 -6.80 8.84
CA ALA A 82 39.63 -5.73 8.47
C ALA A 82 39.41 -5.72 6.96
N GLN A 83 38.18 -5.41 6.60
CA GLN A 83 37.77 -5.32 5.21
C GLN A 83 36.88 -4.08 4.96
N VAL A 84 36.88 -3.62 3.73
CA VAL A 84 35.93 -2.63 3.27
C VAL A 84 34.57 -3.30 3.08
N ASP A 85 33.54 -2.75 3.69
CA ASP A 85 32.15 -3.16 3.54
C ASP A 85 31.34 -2.05 2.89
N GLY A 86 30.16 -2.39 2.38
CA GLY A 86 29.24 -1.44 1.77
C GLY A 86 27.89 -2.05 1.57
N HIS A 87 26.90 -1.22 1.25
CA HIS A 87 25.59 -1.70 0.90
C HIS A 87 25.61 -2.35 -0.49
N ILE A 88 24.98 -3.51 -0.61
CA ILE A 88 24.77 -4.20 -1.88
C ILE A 88 23.28 -4.15 -2.18
N ASN A 89 22.88 -3.42 -3.23
CA ASN A 89 21.51 -3.24 -3.61
C ASN A 89 21.16 -4.14 -4.78
N SER A 90 20.33 -5.14 -4.55
CA SER A 90 19.82 -6.03 -5.59
C SER A 90 18.76 -5.33 -6.42
N VAL A 91 18.92 -5.37 -7.73
CA VAL A 91 17.95 -4.90 -8.71
C VAL A 91 17.21 -6.11 -9.26
N SER A 92 15.89 -6.17 -9.03
CA SER A 92 15.03 -7.26 -9.47
C SER A 92 13.93 -6.79 -10.43
N ALA A 93 13.46 -7.70 -11.27
CA ALA A 93 12.32 -7.47 -12.14
C ALA A 93 11.02 -7.34 -11.31
N ARG A 94 10.17 -6.36 -11.64
CA ARG A 94 8.84 -6.21 -11.03
C ARG A 94 7.73 -6.80 -11.89
N VAL A 95 8.01 -7.01 -13.17
CA VAL A 95 7.09 -7.57 -14.17
C VAL A 95 7.78 -8.69 -14.93
N ALA A 96 7.00 -9.64 -15.43
CA ALA A 96 7.51 -10.70 -16.29
C ALA A 96 7.72 -10.21 -17.71
N GLY A 97 8.56 -10.87 -18.48
CA GLY A 97 8.68 -10.63 -19.91
C GLY A 97 10.04 -10.97 -20.47
N HIS A 98 10.19 -10.73 -21.76
CA HIS A 98 11.39 -10.99 -22.53
C HIS A 98 12.31 -9.77 -22.50
N VAL A 99 13.59 -9.96 -22.20
CA VAL A 99 14.59 -8.88 -22.21
C VAL A 99 14.98 -8.54 -23.66
N VAL A 100 14.61 -7.33 -24.10
CA VAL A 100 14.91 -6.85 -25.44
C VAL A 100 16.26 -6.16 -25.51
N ARG A 101 16.61 -5.42 -24.45
CA ARG A 101 17.84 -4.62 -24.40
C ARG A 101 18.44 -4.60 -23.02
N LEU A 102 19.76 -4.66 -22.99
CA LEU A 102 20.58 -4.48 -21.82
C LEU A 102 21.52 -3.30 -22.06
N ASN A 103 21.41 -2.23 -21.28
CA ASN A 103 22.09 -0.98 -21.52
C ASN A 103 23.38 -0.80 -20.69
N VAL A 104 23.74 -1.82 -19.89
CA VAL A 104 24.87 -1.75 -18.96
C VAL A 104 25.74 -3.00 -19.03
N GLN A 105 27.00 -2.83 -18.70
CA GLN A 105 27.99 -3.92 -18.61
C GLN A 105 28.40 -4.12 -17.16
N ASP A 106 28.97 -5.30 -16.87
CA ASP A 106 29.59 -5.56 -15.57
C ASP A 106 30.70 -4.56 -15.28
N ASN A 107 30.80 -4.15 -14.04
CA ASN A 107 31.77 -3.16 -13.56
C ASN A 107 31.63 -1.78 -14.18
N GLN A 108 30.48 -1.44 -14.76
CA GLN A 108 30.18 -0.09 -15.23
C GLN A 108 29.56 0.75 -14.10
N PHE A 109 30.05 1.98 -13.93
CA PHE A 109 29.40 2.94 -13.04
C PHE A 109 28.15 3.54 -13.71
N VAL A 110 27.03 3.56 -12.98
CA VAL A 110 25.74 4.09 -13.45
C VAL A 110 25.20 5.13 -12.47
N PRO A 111 24.72 6.26 -12.95
CA PRO A 111 23.97 7.23 -12.16
C PRO A 111 22.59 6.67 -11.78
N ALA A 112 22.00 7.18 -10.69
CA ALA A 112 20.61 6.88 -10.34
C ALA A 112 19.66 7.28 -11.48
N GLY A 113 18.62 6.45 -11.71
CA GLY A 113 17.63 6.67 -12.77
C GLY A 113 18.06 6.19 -14.17
N THR A 114 19.28 5.71 -14.37
CA THR A 114 19.73 5.14 -15.64
C THR A 114 18.95 3.86 -15.94
N VAL A 115 18.47 3.70 -17.18
CA VAL A 115 17.79 2.48 -17.64
C VAL A 115 18.83 1.37 -17.80
N LEU A 116 18.70 0.32 -17.02
CA LEU A 116 19.60 -0.84 -16.99
C LEU A 116 19.16 -1.92 -17.97
N VAL A 117 17.89 -2.30 -17.87
CA VAL A 117 17.28 -3.39 -18.64
C VAL A 117 15.95 -2.92 -19.24
N GLU A 118 15.68 -3.28 -20.46
CA GLU A 118 14.39 -3.07 -21.11
C GLU A 118 13.75 -4.42 -21.40
N ILE A 119 12.56 -4.63 -20.84
CA ILE A 119 11.67 -5.76 -21.10
C ILE A 119 10.75 -5.37 -22.27
N ASP A 120 10.32 -6.31 -23.08
CA ASP A 120 9.39 -6.07 -24.19
C ASP A 120 8.12 -5.38 -23.66
N PRO A 121 7.82 -4.14 -24.09
CA PRO A 121 6.66 -3.40 -23.63
C PRO A 121 5.36 -3.74 -24.38
N ALA A 122 5.40 -4.54 -25.44
CA ALA A 122 4.28 -4.70 -26.36
C ALA A 122 3.00 -5.17 -25.66
N ASP A 123 3.07 -6.22 -24.85
CA ASP A 123 1.91 -6.75 -24.12
C ASP A 123 1.36 -5.74 -23.11
N TYR A 124 2.25 -5.00 -22.45
CA TYR A 124 1.88 -3.96 -21.48
C TYR A 124 1.27 -2.72 -22.13
N GLN A 125 1.70 -2.38 -23.35
CA GLN A 125 1.08 -1.31 -24.15
C GLN A 125 -0.35 -1.68 -24.54
N VAL A 126 -0.55 -2.92 -25.03
CA VAL A 126 -1.89 -3.43 -25.35
C VAL A 126 -2.78 -3.49 -24.11
N ALA A 127 -2.26 -3.95 -22.97
CA ALA A 127 -2.99 -3.96 -21.70
C ALA A 127 -3.40 -2.54 -21.26
N LEU A 128 -2.51 -1.57 -21.41
CA LEU A 128 -2.82 -0.16 -21.11
C LEU A 128 -3.90 0.38 -22.03
N GLN A 129 -3.80 0.11 -23.34
CA GLN A 129 -4.79 0.54 -24.33
C GLN A 129 -6.16 -0.07 -24.04
N ARG A 130 -6.22 -1.36 -23.68
CA ARG A 130 -7.47 -2.03 -23.25
C ARG A 130 -8.07 -1.37 -22.03
N ALA A 131 -7.26 -1.14 -20.98
CA ALA A 131 -7.74 -0.47 -19.77
C ALA A 131 -8.26 0.95 -20.04
N GLN A 132 -7.63 1.68 -20.96
CA GLN A 132 -8.09 3.00 -21.41
C GLN A 132 -9.43 2.95 -22.13
N ALA A 133 -9.63 1.94 -23.00
CA ALA A 133 -10.91 1.72 -23.68
C ALA A 133 -12.03 1.37 -22.69
N ASP A 134 -11.76 0.46 -21.74
CA ASP A 134 -12.70 0.11 -20.67
C ASP A 134 -13.09 1.34 -19.82
N LEU A 135 -12.13 2.23 -19.52
CA LEU A 135 -12.39 3.48 -18.82
C LEU A 135 -13.28 4.43 -19.64
N ALA A 136 -13.04 4.51 -20.96
CA ALA A 136 -13.86 5.34 -21.83
C ALA A 136 -15.32 4.84 -21.88
N ASP A 137 -15.51 3.53 -21.95
CA ASP A 137 -16.85 2.89 -21.90
C ASP A 137 -17.54 3.17 -20.55
N ALA A 138 -16.87 2.93 -19.44
CA ALA A 138 -17.40 3.23 -18.11
C ALA A 138 -17.79 4.72 -17.94
N ARG A 139 -17.01 5.63 -18.52
CA ARG A 139 -17.34 7.08 -18.51
C ARG A 139 -18.60 7.37 -19.32
N ALA A 140 -18.75 6.75 -20.49
CA ALA A 140 -19.95 6.91 -21.31
C ALA A 140 -21.19 6.39 -20.56
N MET A 141 -21.11 5.22 -19.92
CA MET A 141 -22.19 4.67 -19.09
C MET A 141 -22.53 5.57 -17.88
N ALA A 142 -21.52 6.09 -17.19
CA ALA A 142 -21.73 7.01 -16.08
C ALA A 142 -22.40 8.33 -16.53
N THR A 143 -22.02 8.84 -17.69
CA THR A 143 -22.64 10.04 -18.29
C THR A 143 -24.10 9.78 -18.62
N ALA A 144 -24.41 8.66 -19.26
CA ALA A 144 -25.78 8.25 -19.58
C ALA A 144 -26.63 8.12 -18.30
N ALA A 145 -26.13 7.38 -17.30
CA ALA A 145 -26.80 7.24 -16.02
C ALA A 145 -26.98 8.59 -15.27
N GLY A 146 -26.02 9.51 -15.42
CA GLY A 146 -26.11 10.86 -14.88
C GLY A 146 -27.21 11.70 -15.54
N VAL A 147 -27.40 11.56 -16.85
CA VAL A 147 -28.48 12.27 -17.61
C VAL A 147 -29.84 11.70 -17.26
N ASP A 148 -29.99 10.43 -16.94
CA ASP A 148 -31.25 9.82 -16.53
C ASP A 148 -31.80 10.39 -15.22
N VAL A 149 -30.94 10.90 -14.34
CA VAL A 149 -31.38 11.48 -13.04
C VAL A 149 -32.24 12.71 -13.21
N PRO A 150 -31.84 13.78 -13.92
CA PRO A 150 -32.71 14.94 -14.12
C PRO A 150 -33.97 14.60 -14.93
N ILE A 151 -33.89 13.74 -15.95
CA ILE A 151 -35.06 13.31 -16.74
C ILE A 151 -36.08 12.64 -15.82
N THR A 152 -35.65 11.65 -15.03
CA THR A 152 -36.54 10.98 -14.06
C THR A 152 -37.06 11.96 -13.02
N SER A 153 -36.26 12.94 -12.57
CA SER A 153 -36.68 13.97 -11.64
C SER A 153 -37.84 14.82 -12.16
N VAL A 154 -37.70 15.34 -13.37
CA VAL A 154 -38.75 16.17 -14.01
C VAL A 154 -39.98 15.34 -14.28
N SER A 155 -39.88 14.16 -14.85
CA SER A 155 -41.01 13.26 -15.11
C SER A 155 -41.78 12.93 -13.82
N THR A 156 -41.05 12.57 -12.76
CA THR A 156 -41.60 12.24 -11.44
C THR A 156 -42.35 13.43 -10.82
N SER A 157 -41.75 14.63 -10.84
CA SER A 157 -42.35 15.82 -10.28
C SER A 157 -43.61 16.24 -11.06
N SER A 158 -43.58 16.13 -12.39
CA SER A 158 -44.74 16.41 -13.25
C SER A 158 -45.90 15.43 -12.99
N GLN A 159 -45.60 14.14 -12.82
CA GLN A 159 -46.61 13.12 -12.51
C GLN A 159 -47.28 13.38 -11.13
N ILE A 160 -46.47 13.70 -10.09
CA ILE A 160 -47.03 14.06 -8.78
C ILE A 160 -47.91 15.30 -8.88
N SER A 161 -47.44 16.34 -9.57
CA SER A 161 -48.19 17.59 -9.74
C SER A 161 -49.53 17.39 -10.49
N SER A 162 -49.49 16.57 -11.57
CA SER A 162 -50.68 16.22 -12.36
C SER A 162 -51.73 15.49 -11.51
N THR A 163 -51.30 14.41 -10.82
CA THR A 163 -52.24 13.63 -10.00
C THR A 163 -52.74 14.38 -8.77
N GLN A 164 -51.94 15.30 -8.23
CA GLN A 164 -52.40 16.21 -7.18
C GLN A 164 -53.50 17.17 -7.68
N ALA A 165 -53.29 17.76 -8.86
CA ALA A 165 -54.31 18.64 -9.48
C ALA A 165 -55.61 17.89 -9.79
N GLU A 166 -55.53 16.62 -10.20
CA GLU A 166 -56.69 15.74 -10.37
C GLU A 166 -57.47 15.54 -9.05
N ALA A 167 -56.77 15.26 -7.96
CA ALA A 167 -57.37 15.10 -6.64
C ALA A 167 -58.02 16.40 -6.13
N ASP A 168 -57.36 17.52 -6.34
CA ASP A 168 -57.90 18.85 -5.96
C ASP A 168 -59.12 19.21 -6.81
N SER A 169 -59.11 18.92 -8.10
CA SER A 169 -60.30 19.07 -8.99
C SER A 169 -61.44 18.18 -8.53
N ALA A 170 -61.19 16.92 -8.17
CA ALA A 170 -62.20 16.00 -7.67
C ALA A 170 -62.79 16.51 -6.31
N ARG A 171 -61.96 17.10 -5.43
CA ARG A 171 -62.50 17.77 -4.19
C ARG A 171 -63.40 18.94 -4.48
N ALA A 172 -63.01 19.81 -5.41
CA ALA A 172 -63.86 20.91 -5.85
C ALA A 172 -65.18 20.40 -6.44
N GLY A 173 -65.14 19.30 -7.23
CA GLY A 173 -66.32 18.63 -7.77
C GLY A 173 -67.29 18.14 -6.68
N ILE A 174 -66.85 17.64 -5.55
CA ILE A 174 -67.63 17.24 -4.40
C ILE A 174 -68.35 18.49 -3.82
N GLN A 175 -67.66 19.61 -3.70
CA GLN A 175 -68.30 20.86 -3.20
C GLN A 175 -69.44 21.34 -4.11
N ALA A 176 -69.24 21.32 -5.43
CA ALA A 176 -70.25 21.65 -6.40
C ALA A 176 -71.50 20.74 -6.32
N THR A 177 -71.26 19.39 -6.23
CA THR A 177 -72.39 18.44 -6.09
C THR A 177 -73.13 18.57 -4.76
N ARG A 178 -72.39 18.91 -3.66
CA ARG A 178 -73.08 19.23 -2.36
C ARG A 178 -73.97 20.43 -2.45
N GLN A 179 -73.50 21.50 -3.10
CA GLN A 179 -74.39 22.71 -3.32
C GLN A 179 -75.63 22.40 -4.18
N GLN A 180 -75.44 21.52 -5.20
CA GLN A 180 -76.62 21.07 -6.00
C GLN A 180 -77.56 20.22 -5.17
N ALA A 181 -77.08 19.33 -4.30
CA ALA A 181 -77.91 18.55 -3.41
C ALA A 181 -78.67 19.44 -2.38
N GLU A 182 -78.01 20.44 -1.84
CA GLU A 182 -78.63 21.42 -0.94
C GLU A 182 -79.71 22.19 -1.64
N ALA A 183 -79.52 22.66 -2.89
CA ALA A 183 -80.50 23.31 -3.70
C ALA A 183 -81.72 22.39 -4.00
N ALA A 184 -81.47 21.10 -4.34
CA ALA A 184 -82.53 20.11 -4.55
C ALA A 184 -83.33 19.85 -3.26
N GLN A 185 -82.63 19.78 -2.12
CA GLN A 185 -83.28 19.63 -0.81
C GLN A 185 -84.16 20.83 -0.45
N ALA A 186 -83.70 22.08 -0.77
CA ALA A 186 -84.56 23.27 -0.58
C ALA A 186 -85.76 23.25 -1.48
N GLN A 187 -85.63 22.76 -2.72
CA GLN A 187 -86.80 22.57 -3.63
C GLN A 187 -87.80 21.55 -3.07
N LEU A 188 -87.27 20.42 -2.48
CA LEU A 188 -88.19 19.47 -1.82
C LEU A 188 -88.96 20.11 -0.66
N GLN A 189 -88.27 20.85 0.22
CA GLN A 189 -88.92 21.56 1.33
C GLN A 189 -89.99 22.51 0.85
N GLN A 190 -89.74 23.25 -0.25
CA GLN A 190 -90.69 24.12 -0.86
C GLN A 190 -91.95 23.33 -1.38
N ALA A 191 -91.72 22.20 -2.07
CA ALA A 191 -92.82 21.35 -2.55
C ALA A 191 -93.64 20.75 -1.39
N GLU A 192 -92.95 20.26 -0.32
CA GLU A 192 -93.59 19.76 0.89
C GLU A 192 -94.49 20.85 1.57
N ALA A 193 -93.94 22.07 1.69
CA ALA A 193 -94.74 23.19 2.24
C ALA A 193 -95.98 23.52 1.41
N ASN A 194 -95.85 23.49 0.04
CA ASN A 194 -97.01 23.70 -0.85
C ASN A 194 -98.04 22.54 -0.75
N ASP A 195 -97.54 21.30 -0.57
CA ASP A 195 -98.43 20.15 -0.42
C ASP A 195 -99.20 20.19 0.90
N VAL A 196 -98.54 20.54 2.00
CA VAL A 196 -99.21 20.76 3.31
C VAL A 196 -100.32 21.83 3.18
N LYS A 197 -100.05 22.92 2.44
CA LYS A 197 -101.10 23.95 2.18
C LYS A 197 -102.21 23.35 1.40
N ALA A 198 -101.99 22.66 0.28
CA ALA A 198 -103.01 22.10 -0.59
C ALA A 198 -103.85 21.01 0.14
N GLN A 199 -103.26 20.19 0.99
CA GLN A 199 -103.92 19.19 1.83
C GLN A 199 -104.86 19.90 2.86
N ASN A 200 -104.33 20.94 3.53
CA ASN A 200 -105.15 21.71 4.47
C ASN A 200 -106.36 22.38 3.76
N ASP A 201 -106.13 22.93 2.56
CA ASP A 201 -107.21 23.55 1.75
C ASP A 201 -108.22 22.46 1.33
N LEU A 202 -107.75 21.29 0.86
CA LEU A 202 -108.66 20.15 0.54
C LEU A 202 -109.46 19.73 1.76
N GLY A 203 -108.88 19.59 2.94
CA GLY A 203 -109.56 19.27 4.18
C GLY A 203 -110.62 20.25 4.53
N ARG A 204 -110.36 21.56 4.34
CA ARG A 204 -111.29 22.63 4.56
C ARG A 204 -112.43 22.60 3.54
N TYR A 205 -112.13 22.50 2.27
CA TYR A 205 -113.13 22.44 1.21
C TYR A 205 -114.01 21.18 1.31
N LYS A 206 -113.49 20.04 1.78
CA LYS A 206 -114.26 18.85 2.05
C LYS A 206 -115.31 19.11 3.11
N GLN A 207 -114.99 19.75 4.21
CA GLN A 207 -115.98 20.11 5.25
C GLN A 207 -117.04 21.09 4.77
N LEU A 208 -116.70 22.01 3.85
CA LEU A 208 -117.59 23.00 3.31
C LEU A 208 -118.55 22.39 2.24
N VAL A 209 -118.06 21.46 1.39
CA VAL A 209 -118.92 20.77 0.41
C VAL A 209 -119.90 19.81 1.09
N ASP A 210 -119.51 19.19 2.17
CA ASP A 210 -120.39 18.30 2.97
C ASP A 210 -121.53 19.08 3.62
N LYS A 211 -121.30 20.41 3.80
CA LYS A 211 -122.34 21.34 4.31
C LYS A 211 -123.09 22.10 3.18
N GLU A 212 -122.76 21.78 1.91
CA GLU A 212 -123.35 22.44 0.73
C GLU A 212 -123.03 23.98 0.65
N GLU A 213 -121.97 24.46 1.34
CA GLU A 213 -121.55 25.83 1.38
C GLU A 213 -120.67 26.25 0.16
N ILE A 214 -120.13 25.28 -0.63
CA ILE A 214 -119.37 25.49 -1.84
C ILE A 214 -119.85 24.58 -2.98
N SER A 215 -119.44 24.91 -4.23
CA SER A 215 -119.77 24.11 -5.41
C SER A 215 -118.85 22.81 -5.48
N ARG A 216 -119.42 21.70 -6.02
CA ARG A 216 -118.63 20.49 -6.29
C ARG A 216 -117.44 20.77 -7.16
N GLN A 217 -117.49 21.65 -8.14
CA GLN A 217 -116.41 22.10 -8.99
C GLN A 217 -115.24 22.66 -8.17
N GLN A 218 -115.53 23.48 -7.14
CA GLN A 218 -114.46 24.00 -6.26
C GLN A 218 -113.74 22.90 -5.43
N TYR A 219 -114.50 21.90 -4.94
CA TYR A 219 -113.94 20.74 -4.25
C TYR A 219 -113.09 19.90 -5.20
N ASP A 220 -113.55 19.61 -6.43
CA ASP A 220 -112.87 18.84 -7.43
C ASP A 220 -111.56 19.54 -7.85
N GLN A 221 -111.58 20.89 -7.93
CA GLN A 221 -110.32 21.66 -8.12
C GLN A 221 -109.31 21.49 -6.95
N ALA A 222 -109.82 21.49 -5.71
CA ALA A 222 -108.91 21.27 -4.56
C ALA A 222 -108.36 19.83 -4.52
N VAL A 223 -109.17 18.84 -4.91
CA VAL A 223 -108.72 17.45 -5.08
C VAL A 223 -107.58 17.35 -6.14
N ALA A 224 -107.81 17.97 -7.28
CA ALA A 224 -106.81 18.02 -8.35
C ALA A 224 -105.56 18.76 -7.93
N ALA A 225 -105.65 19.89 -7.21
CA ALA A 225 -104.54 20.66 -6.68
C ALA A 225 -103.73 19.88 -5.64
N SER A 226 -104.39 19.14 -4.72
CA SER A 226 -103.71 18.26 -3.74
C SER A 226 -103.00 17.07 -4.45
N GLY A 227 -103.65 16.49 -5.47
CA GLY A 227 -103.02 15.42 -6.26
C GLY A 227 -101.80 15.91 -7.02
N ALA A 228 -101.84 17.12 -7.54
CA ALA A 228 -100.75 17.76 -8.25
C ALA A 228 -99.57 18.10 -7.30
N SER A 229 -99.89 18.66 -6.12
CA SER A 229 -98.81 18.95 -5.10
C SER A 229 -98.15 17.70 -4.58
N ALA A 230 -98.93 16.63 -4.27
CA ALA A 230 -98.34 15.34 -3.88
C ALA A 230 -97.43 14.70 -4.97
N ALA A 231 -97.83 14.91 -6.26
CA ALA A 231 -96.94 14.47 -7.36
C ALA A 231 -95.65 15.31 -7.44
N ALA A 232 -95.77 16.67 -7.20
CA ALA A 232 -94.62 17.56 -7.16
C ALA A 232 -93.66 17.19 -6.03
N VAL A 233 -94.15 16.81 -4.84
CA VAL A 233 -93.27 16.28 -3.73
C VAL A 233 -92.55 15.05 -4.13
N ARG A 234 -93.27 14.07 -4.75
CA ARG A 234 -92.55 12.82 -5.21
C ARG A 234 -91.47 13.13 -6.24
N ALA A 235 -91.71 14.04 -7.17
CA ALA A 235 -90.72 14.46 -8.16
C ALA A 235 -89.52 15.17 -7.50
N ALA A 236 -89.79 16.12 -6.59
CA ALA A 236 -88.75 16.82 -5.87
C ALA A 236 -87.93 15.90 -4.97
N ARG A 237 -88.57 14.91 -4.32
CA ARG A 237 -87.85 13.90 -3.53
C ARG A 237 -86.96 13.02 -4.40
N ALA A 238 -87.46 12.57 -5.54
CA ALA A 238 -86.64 11.79 -6.47
C ALA A 238 -85.41 12.58 -6.95
N ASN A 239 -85.58 13.90 -7.20
CA ASN A 239 -84.46 14.78 -7.58
C ASN A 239 -83.46 14.96 -6.43
N ALA A 240 -83.93 15.14 -5.18
CA ALA A 240 -83.07 15.22 -4.01
C ALA A 240 -82.26 13.90 -3.78
N ASP A 241 -82.97 12.77 -3.89
CA ASP A 241 -82.29 11.43 -3.78
C ASP A 241 -81.26 11.25 -4.89
N ALA A 242 -81.56 11.64 -6.13
CA ALA A 242 -80.60 11.59 -7.25
C ALA A 242 -79.39 12.48 -6.99
N ALA A 243 -79.56 13.68 -6.44
CA ALA A 243 -78.45 14.57 -6.09
C ALA A 243 -77.58 14.01 -4.98
N VAL A 244 -78.10 13.28 -4.00
CA VAL A 244 -77.34 12.54 -2.97
C VAL A 244 -76.52 11.45 -3.60
N GLN A 245 -77.06 10.70 -4.57
CA GLN A 245 -76.33 9.68 -5.29
C GLN A 245 -75.17 10.29 -6.12
N GLN A 246 -75.31 11.47 -6.65
CA GLN A 246 -74.24 12.20 -7.34
C GLN A 246 -73.12 12.57 -6.39
N ILE A 247 -73.35 12.90 -5.11
CA ILE A 247 -72.33 13.11 -4.12
C ILE A 247 -71.51 11.81 -3.93
N ALA A 248 -72.19 10.65 -3.79
CA ALA A 248 -71.49 9.35 -3.63
C ALA A 248 -70.60 9.04 -4.85
N GLN A 249 -71.09 9.34 -6.06
CA GLN A 249 -70.26 9.17 -7.28
C GLN A 249 -69.07 10.12 -7.29
N ALA A 250 -69.24 11.41 -6.89
CA ALA A 250 -68.13 12.36 -6.78
C ALA A 250 -67.11 11.95 -5.70
N GLN A 251 -67.56 11.37 -4.59
CA GLN A 251 -66.64 10.78 -3.55
C GLN A 251 -65.87 9.62 -4.10
N GLY A 252 -66.50 8.74 -4.92
CA GLY A 252 -65.79 7.64 -5.59
C GLY A 252 -64.69 8.14 -6.52
N LYS A 253 -64.96 9.22 -7.29
CA LYS A 253 -63.95 9.86 -8.15
C LYS A 253 -62.80 10.45 -7.34
N LEU A 254 -63.07 11.09 -6.20
CA LEU A 254 -62.03 11.62 -5.32
C LEU A 254 -61.19 10.49 -4.77
N ALA A 255 -61.78 9.39 -4.26
CA ALA A 255 -61.04 8.26 -3.75
C ALA A 255 -60.09 7.64 -4.79
N GLN A 256 -60.54 7.57 -6.06
CA GLN A 256 -59.72 7.14 -7.18
C GLN A 256 -58.56 8.11 -7.45
N ALA A 257 -58.82 9.41 -7.52
CA ALA A 257 -57.79 10.42 -7.73
C ALA A 257 -56.77 10.46 -6.59
N GLU A 258 -57.20 10.33 -5.34
CA GLU A 258 -56.30 10.23 -4.17
C GLU A 258 -55.48 8.93 -4.18
N ALA A 259 -55.99 7.82 -4.64
CA ALA A 259 -55.23 6.59 -4.83
C ALA A 259 -54.14 6.76 -5.90
N ASN A 260 -54.48 7.42 -7.02
CA ASN A 260 -53.50 7.74 -8.07
C ASN A 260 -52.42 8.67 -7.53
N TRP A 261 -52.77 9.71 -6.79
CA TRP A 261 -51.79 10.60 -6.16
C TRP A 261 -50.89 9.89 -5.14
N ARG A 262 -51.46 9.00 -4.29
CA ARG A 262 -50.65 8.18 -3.38
C ARG A 262 -49.65 7.31 -4.14
N ASN A 263 -50.06 6.70 -5.25
CA ASN A 263 -49.19 5.92 -6.11
C ASN A 263 -48.08 6.80 -6.70
N ALA A 264 -48.39 7.98 -7.22
CA ALA A 264 -47.40 8.92 -7.74
C ALA A 264 -46.40 9.36 -6.66
N ASN A 265 -46.81 9.50 -5.41
CA ASN A 265 -45.93 9.81 -4.28
C ASN A 265 -44.90 8.70 -3.94
N THR A 266 -44.97 7.52 -4.55
CA THR A 266 -43.93 6.52 -4.47
C THR A 266 -42.76 6.80 -5.41
N ALA A 267 -42.91 7.68 -6.38
CA ALA A 267 -41.91 8.02 -7.40
C ALA A 267 -40.59 8.61 -6.83
N PRO A 268 -40.54 9.30 -5.67
CA PRO A 268 -39.26 9.64 -5.02
C PRO A 268 -38.40 8.43 -4.70
N LYS A 269 -38.98 7.26 -4.41
CA LYS A 269 -38.24 6.02 -4.21
C LYS A 269 -37.61 5.53 -5.51
N GLN A 270 -38.33 5.65 -6.64
CA GLN A 270 -37.79 5.34 -7.96
C GLN A 270 -36.64 6.27 -8.31
N MET A 271 -36.74 7.54 -7.97
CA MET A 271 -35.69 8.54 -8.09
C MET A 271 -34.43 8.16 -7.29
N ALA A 272 -34.61 7.65 -6.06
CA ALA A 272 -33.49 7.16 -5.25
C ALA A 272 -32.77 5.97 -5.94
N VAL A 273 -33.51 5.06 -6.57
CA VAL A 273 -32.93 3.95 -7.35
C VAL A 273 -32.14 4.48 -8.55
N THR A 274 -32.66 5.45 -9.29
CA THR A 274 -31.94 6.05 -10.43
C THR A 274 -30.68 6.77 -9.98
N ARG A 275 -30.71 7.50 -8.87
CA ARG A 275 -29.51 8.13 -8.28
C ARG A 275 -28.49 7.09 -7.83
N ALA A 276 -28.93 5.99 -7.20
CA ALA A 276 -28.04 4.90 -6.80
C ALA A 276 -27.35 4.22 -8.00
N LYS A 277 -28.08 4.02 -9.10
CA LYS A 277 -27.52 3.52 -10.36
C LYS A 277 -26.46 4.47 -10.93
N ALA A 278 -26.75 5.77 -10.95
CA ALA A 278 -25.77 6.76 -11.38
C ALA A 278 -24.52 6.77 -10.49
N ALA A 279 -24.69 6.72 -9.17
CA ALA A 279 -23.57 6.63 -8.22
C ALA A 279 -22.74 5.36 -8.42
N SER A 280 -23.38 4.21 -8.67
CA SER A 280 -22.71 2.96 -9.01
C SER A 280 -21.90 3.06 -10.31
N ALA A 281 -22.46 3.69 -11.34
CA ALA A 281 -21.74 3.91 -12.60
C ALA A 281 -20.53 4.84 -12.42
N TYR A 282 -20.62 5.87 -11.59
CA TYR A 282 -19.47 6.72 -11.23
C TYR A 282 -18.40 5.96 -10.42
N ALA A 283 -18.79 5.07 -9.52
CA ALA A 283 -17.86 4.21 -8.79
C ALA A 283 -17.11 3.26 -9.74
N GLU A 284 -17.79 2.75 -10.77
CA GLU A 284 -17.18 1.94 -11.82
C GLU A 284 -16.10 2.72 -12.58
N VAL A 285 -16.33 4.00 -12.89
CA VAL A 285 -15.29 4.86 -13.49
C VAL A 285 -14.04 4.94 -12.61
N GLN A 286 -14.20 5.07 -11.29
CA GLN A 286 -13.05 5.11 -10.37
C GLN A 286 -12.29 3.78 -10.37
N ARG A 287 -12.99 2.65 -10.43
CA ARG A 287 -12.37 1.32 -10.55
C ARG A 287 -11.56 1.21 -11.84
N LYS A 288 -12.16 1.57 -12.98
CA LYS A 288 -11.47 1.54 -14.28
C LYS A 288 -10.30 2.52 -14.38
N LEU A 289 -10.38 3.65 -13.66
CA LEU A 289 -9.25 4.58 -13.54
C LEU A 289 -8.07 3.91 -12.81
N ALA A 290 -8.34 3.16 -11.75
CA ALA A 290 -7.31 2.40 -11.04
C ALA A 290 -6.69 1.31 -11.92
N ASP A 291 -7.51 0.62 -12.73
CA ASP A 291 -7.02 -0.38 -13.70
C ASP A 291 -6.04 0.25 -14.71
N VAL A 292 -6.37 1.46 -15.23
CA VAL A 292 -5.47 2.22 -16.11
C VAL A 292 -4.18 2.59 -15.41
N GLN A 293 -4.23 3.02 -14.16
CA GLN A 293 -3.03 3.34 -13.38
C GLN A 293 -2.15 2.11 -13.18
N GLN A 294 -2.75 0.96 -12.86
CA GLN A 294 -2.02 -0.30 -12.70
C GLN A 294 -1.35 -0.74 -14.02
N ALA A 295 -2.07 -0.67 -15.14
CA ALA A 295 -1.50 -1.00 -16.44
C ALA A 295 -0.35 -0.04 -16.83
N ARG A 296 -0.47 1.25 -16.49
CA ARG A 296 0.60 2.24 -16.69
C ARG A 296 1.84 1.94 -15.84
N LEU A 297 1.65 1.58 -14.57
CA LEU A 297 2.76 1.20 -13.70
C LEU A 297 3.46 -0.05 -14.21
N ASN A 298 2.72 -1.07 -14.66
CA ASN A 298 3.30 -2.27 -15.23
C ASN A 298 4.13 -1.94 -16.49
N LEU A 299 3.64 -1.04 -17.34
CA LEU A 299 4.39 -0.56 -18.49
C LEU A 299 5.66 0.23 -18.08
N GLN A 300 5.60 1.02 -17.02
CA GLN A 300 6.80 1.69 -16.49
C GLN A 300 7.83 0.68 -15.97
N TYR A 301 7.39 -0.39 -15.32
CA TYR A 301 8.26 -1.44 -14.78
C TYR A 301 8.94 -2.28 -15.86
N THR A 302 8.54 -2.18 -17.13
CA THR A 302 9.30 -2.79 -18.25
C THR A 302 10.66 -2.12 -18.45
N LYS A 303 10.84 -0.87 -17.98
CA LYS A 303 12.11 -0.19 -17.94
C LYS A 303 12.68 -0.24 -16.53
N ILE A 304 13.64 -1.12 -16.32
CA ILE A 304 14.28 -1.30 -15.02
C ILE A 304 15.39 -0.27 -14.90
N VAL A 305 15.28 0.60 -13.91
CA VAL A 305 16.21 1.71 -13.68
C VAL A 305 17.04 1.50 -12.43
N ALA A 306 18.23 2.09 -12.40
CA ALA A 306 19.08 2.10 -11.21
C ALA A 306 18.42 2.90 -10.08
N PRO A 307 18.17 2.29 -8.90
CA PRO A 307 17.57 3.00 -7.77
C PRO A 307 18.54 4.01 -7.14
N ILE A 308 19.84 3.75 -7.23
CA ILE A 308 20.92 4.57 -6.70
C ILE A 308 22.06 4.63 -7.70
N ALA A 309 22.95 5.62 -7.55
CA ALA A 309 24.21 5.64 -8.28
C ALA A 309 25.19 4.60 -7.71
N GLY A 310 25.93 3.89 -8.56
CA GLY A 310 26.88 2.89 -8.11
C GLY A 310 27.47 2.06 -9.25
N LEU A 311 28.29 1.09 -8.87
CA LEU A 311 28.90 0.14 -9.78
C LEU A 311 27.98 -1.08 -9.98
N VAL A 312 27.68 -1.39 -11.23
CA VAL A 312 26.96 -2.64 -11.57
C VAL A 312 27.86 -3.84 -11.30
N SER A 313 27.35 -4.84 -10.65
CA SER A 313 28.06 -6.10 -10.35
C SER A 313 27.10 -7.28 -10.39
N ASP A 314 27.64 -8.48 -10.57
CA ASP A 314 26.91 -9.76 -10.53
C ASP A 314 25.68 -9.76 -11.44
N ARG A 315 25.88 -9.38 -12.70
CA ARG A 315 24.83 -9.37 -13.71
C ARG A 315 24.47 -10.81 -14.11
N SER A 316 23.24 -11.22 -13.77
CA SER A 316 22.72 -12.56 -14.03
C SER A 316 21.74 -12.61 -15.21
N VAL A 317 21.48 -11.49 -15.89
CA VAL A 317 20.51 -11.37 -16.97
C VAL A 317 21.19 -11.12 -18.32
N GLU A 318 20.64 -11.76 -19.39
CA GLU A 318 21.09 -11.58 -20.76
C GLU A 318 19.95 -11.16 -21.68
N VAL A 319 20.31 -10.53 -22.83
CA VAL A 319 19.35 -10.20 -23.88
C VAL A 319 18.78 -11.50 -24.45
N GLY A 320 17.46 -11.55 -24.61
CA GLY A 320 16.77 -12.76 -25.06
C GLY A 320 16.24 -13.66 -23.94
N GLN A 321 16.55 -13.36 -22.69
CA GLN A 321 16.10 -14.14 -21.53
C GLN A 321 14.69 -13.69 -21.10
N ASN A 322 13.88 -14.66 -20.65
CA ASN A 322 12.62 -14.39 -19.97
C ASN A 322 12.88 -14.20 -18.46
N VAL A 323 12.35 -13.12 -17.91
CA VAL A 323 12.43 -12.80 -16.47
C VAL A 323 11.06 -12.87 -15.82
N VAL A 324 11.05 -13.16 -14.52
CA VAL A 324 9.83 -13.22 -13.70
C VAL A 324 9.90 -12.21 -12.56
N PRO A 325 8.76 -11.76 -12.01
CA PRO A 325 8.75 -10.84 -10.87
C PRO A 325 9.52 -11.40 -9.67
N GLY A 326 10.38 -10.57 -9.06
CA GLY A 326 11.24 -10.95 -7.94
C GLY A 326 12.58 -11.57 -8.34
N GLN A 327 12.79 -11.89 -9.61
CA GLN A 327 14.08 -12.38 -10.08
C GLN A 327 15.15 -11.29 -9.98
N GLU A 328 16.25 -11.59 -9.32
CA GLU A 328 17.42 -10.72 -9.26
C GLU A 328 18.12 -10.70 -10.62
N LEU A 329 18.41 -9.49 -11.11
CA LEU A 329 19.00 -9.28 -12.43
C LEU A 329 20.47 -8.85 -12.31
N MET A 330 20.79 -8.04 -11.34
CA MET A 330 22.12 -7.52 -11.06
C MET A 330 22.16 -6.84 -9.68
N LYS A 331 23.36 -6.53 -9.23
CA LYS A 331 23.61 -5.79 -7.99
C LYS A 331 24.20 -4.43 -8.30
N ILE A 332 23.82 -3.40 -7.53
CA ILE A 332 24.42 -2.07 -7.59
C ILE A 332 25.08 -1.79 -6.25
N ILE A 333 26.36 -1.45 -6.32
CA ILE A 333 27.21 -1.16 -5.16
C ILE A 333 27.50 0.33 -5.15
N PRO A 334 26.92 1.11 -4.21
CA PRO A 334 27.26 2.53 -4.05
C PRO A 334 28.67 2.63 -3.47
N LEU A 335 29.58 3.30 -4.20
CA LEU A 335 30.95 3.45 -3.77
C LEU A 335 31.19 4.68 -2.88
N ASP A 336 30.16 5.53 -2.73
CA ASP A 336 30.21 6.69 -1.83
C ASP A 336 29.78 6.33 -0.39
N ASP A 337 29.06 5.23 -0.20
CA ASP A 337 28.54 4.77 1.10
C ASP A 337 29.19 3.46 1.50
N ILE A 338 30.50 3.55 1.74
CA ILE A 338 31.32 2.41 2.17
C ILE A 338 31.96 2.71 3.54
N TRP A 339 32.23 1.66 4.28
CA TRP A 339 32.92 1.73 5.57
C TRP A 339 33.91 0.60 5.69
N VAL A 340 34.72 0.63 6.74
CA VAL A 340 35.62 -0.48 7.07
C VAL A 340 35.09 -1.18 8.33
N THR A 341 34.92 -2.48 8.22
CA THR A 341 34.65 -3.36 9.36
C THR A 341 35.97 -3.98 9.80
N ALA A 342 36.44 -3.58 10.98
CA ALA A 342 37.69 -3.98 11.53
C ALA A 342 37.51 -4.83 12.79
N ASN A 343 38.00 -6.06 12.80
CA ASN A 343 37.85 -6.99 13.90
C ASN A 343 39.02 -6.86 14.88
N PHE A 344 38.85 -6.06 15.94
CA PHE A 344 39.87 -5.89 16.97
C PHE A 344 39.76 -6.98 18.04
N LYS A 345 40.90 -7.35 18.63
CA LYS A 345 40.91 -8.24 19.80
C LYS A 345 40.23 -7.55 20.98
N GLU A 346 39.54 -8.30 21.82
CA GLU A 346 38.87 -7.77 23.05
C GLU A 346 39.86 -6.95 23.92
N THR A 347 41.10 -7.35 23.98
CA THR A 347 42.15 -6.65 24.75
C THR A 347 42.49 -5.27 24.20
N GLN A 348 42.34 -5.02 22.91
CA GLN A 348 42.59 -3.76 22.22
C GLN A 348 41.45 -2.75 22.40
N LEU A 349 40.20 -3.24 22.58
CA LEU A 349 39.02 -2.39 22.68
C LEU A 349 39.01 -1.48 23.91
N ARG A 350 39.81 -1.77 24.93
CA ARG A 350 39.92 -0.91 26.12
C ARG A 350 40.24 0.53 25.76
N ASN A 351 41.01 0.73 24.69
CA ASN A 351 41.51 2.03 24.26
C ASN A 351 40.76 2.63 23.08
N ILE A 352 39.88 1.85 22.41
CA ILE A 352 39.16 2.26 21.21
C ILE A 352 37.82 2.89 21.61
N LYS A 353 37.57 4.12 21.14
CA LYS A 353 36.34 4.87 21.38
C LYS A 353 35.83 5.48 20.08
N ALA A 354 34.49 5.66 20.01
CA ALA A 354 33.87 6.39 18.91
C ALA A 354 34.46 7.82 18.78
N GLY A 355 34.65 8.27 17.55
CA GLY A 355 35.21 9.57 17.20
C GLY A 355 36.72 9.60 17.04
N GLN A 356 37.46 8.56 17.42
CA GLN A 356 38.92 8.52 17.25
C GLN A 356 39.32 8.51 15.78
N PRO A 357 40.39 9.25 15.40
CA PRO A 357 40.88 9.26 14.04
C PRO A 357 41.56 7.93 13.70
N VAL A 358 41.36 7.51 12.44
CA VAL A 358 41.88 6.25 11.89
C VAL A 358 42.60 6.52 10.59
N THR A 359 43.75 5.90 10.43
CA THR A 359 44.44 5.80 9.15
C THR A 359 44.27 4.38 8.62
N ILE A 360 43.66 4.28 7.45
CA ILE A 360 43.32 3.00 6.80
C ILE A 360 44.31 2.81 5.65
N GLU A 361 45.12 1.77 5.70
CA GLU A 361 46.06 1.38 4.64
C GLU A 361 45.42 0.23 3.85
N VAL A 362 45.35 0.35 2.52
CA VAL A 362 44.70 -0.63 1.64
C VAL A 362 45.78 -1.56 1.09
N ASP A 363 45.62 -2.86 1.33
CA ASP A 363 46.63 -3.86 0.92
C ASP A 363 46.87 -3.90 -0.59
N ALA A 364 45.81 -3.76 -1.38
CA ALA A 364 45.85 -3.84 -2.83
C ALA A 364 46.63 -2.67 -3.49
N THR A 365 46.66 -1.49 -2.88
CA THR A 365 47.20 -0.27 -3.48
C THR A 365 48.29 0.40 -2.68
N GLY A 366 48.46 0.05 -1.40
CA GLY A 366 49.36 0.73 -0.45
C GLY A 366 48.92 2.18 -0.11
N LYS A 367 47.79 2.64 -0.63
CA LYS A 367 47.27 3.99 -0.37
C LYS A 367 46.70 4.09 1.04
N LYS A 368 46.82 5.29 1.61
CA LYS A 368 46.30 5.58 2.95
C LYS A 368 45.11 6.52 2.86
N TYR A 369 44.04 6.16 3.54
CA TYR A 369 42.78 6.91 3.65
C TYR A 369 42.59 7.31 5.11
N LYS A 370 41.87 8.39 5.33
CA LYS A 370 41.50 8.87 6.66
C LYS A 370 40.05 8.54 6.96
N GLY A 371 39.79 8.29 8.22
CA GLY A 371 38.44 8.02 8.71
C GLY A 371 38.37 8.15 10.23
N LYS A 372 37.22 7.81 10.76
CA LYS A 372 36.92 7.86 12.19
C LYS A 372 36.21 6.59 12.62
N VAL A 373 36.47 6.20 13.86
CA VAL A 373 35.67 5.15 14.51
C VAL A 373 34.25 5.66 14.66
N GLU A 374 33.27 5.01 14.03
CA GLU A 374 31.85 5.32 14.18
C GLU A 374 31.28 4.64 15.41
N SER A 375 31.47 3.32 15.51
CA SER A 375 30.91 2.50 16.57
C SER A 375 31.69 1.21 16.81
N VAL A 376 31.53 0.65 18.00
CA VAL A 376 31.99 -0.67 18.38
C VAL A 376 30.79 -1.59 18.50
N ALA A 377 30.83 -2.76 17.88
CA ALA A 377 29.70 -3.70 17.91
C ALA A 377 29.42 -4.21 19.34
N GLY A 378 28.14 -4.46 19.61
CA GLY A 378 27.68 -4.94 20.93
C GLY A 378 27.98 -6.42 21.22
N ALA A 379 28.50 -7.18 20.22
CA ALA A 379 28.86 -8.60 20.39
C ALA A 379 29.99 -9.00 19.45
N SER A 380 30.68 -10.11 19.78
CA SER A 380 31.73 -10.67 18.92
C SER A 380 31.15 -11.24 17.62
N GLY A 381 31.97 -11.23 16.54
CA GLY A 381 31.55 -11.77 15.24
C GLY A 381 31.12 -13.25 15.31
N ALA A 382 31.73 -14.03 16.21
CA ALA A 382 31.39 -15.43 16.44
C ALA A 382 29.91 -15.63 16.90
N ARG A 383 29.33 -14.65 17.59
CA ARG A 383 27.90 -14.70 18.05
C ARG A 383 26.91 -14.43 16.94
N PHE A 384 27.31 -13.73 15.88
CA PHE A 384 26.47 -13.44 14.72
C PHE A 384 26.68 -14.45 13.57
N SER A 385 27.62 -15.42 13.74
CA SER A 385 27.85 -16.47 12.75
C SER A 385 26.68 -17.46 12.73
N LEU A 386 26.27 -17.89 11.55
CA LEU A 386 25.28 -18.96 11.34
C LEU A 386 25.72 -20.29 11.98
N LEU A 387 27.03 -20.52 12.09
CA LEU A 387 27.64 -21.68 12.72
C LEU A 387 28.65 -21.17 13.76
N PRO A 388 28.23 -20.90 15.01
CA PRO A 388 29.17 -20.52 16.06
C PRO A 388 30.20 -21.64 16.27
N PRO A 389 31.49 -21.33 16.45
CA PRO A 389 32.47 -22.33 16.72
C PRO A 389 32.21 -22.98 18.06
N GLU A 390 31.74 -24.23 18.06
CA GLU A 390 31.57 -25.05 19.26
C GLU A 390 32.82 -25.95 19.41
N ASN A 391 33.39 -25.99 20.61
CA ASN A 391 34.49 -26.92 20.92
C ASN A 391 33.92 -28.34 21.01
N ALA A 392 34.32 -29.19 20.09
CA ALA A 392 33.90 -30.61 20.00
C ALA A 392 34.08 -31.42 21.28
N THR A 393 34.87 -30.95 22.23
CA THR A 393 35.23 -31.66 23.49
C THR A 393 34.41 -31.20 24.72
N GLY A 394 33.46 -30.25 24.55
CA GLY A 394 32.65 -29.74 25.67
C GLY A 394 33.37 -28.91 26.74
N ASN A 395 34.68 -28.72 26.61
CA ASN A 395 35.46 -27.89 27.52
C ASN A 395 35.48 -26.43 27.08
N TYR A 396 35.13 -25.53 27.96
CA TYR A 396 35.19 -24.08 27.70
C TYR A 396 36.65 -23.61 27.74
N VAL A 397 37.19 -23.32 26.58
CA VAL A 397 38.56 -22.74 26.45
C VAL A 397 38.39 -21.23 26.24
N LYS A 398 39.03 -20.45 27.12
CA LYS A 398 39.05 -18.98 26.97
C LYS A 398 39.93 -18.63 25.77
N VAL A 399 39.28 -18.27 24.64
CA VAL A 399 39.94 -17.71 23.46
C VAL A 399 39.65 -16.20 23.38
N VAL A 400 40.64 -15.45 22.91
CA VAL A 400 40.48 -14.01 22.71
C VAL A 400 39.49 -13.79 21.60
N GLN A 401 38.34 -13.15 21.94
CA GLN A 401 37.32 -12.84 20.97
C GLN A 401 37.68 -11.61 20.13
N ARG A 402 37.22 -11.57 18.88
CA ARG A 402 37.31 -10.39 18.03
C ARG A 402 35.97 -9.71 17.96
N ILE A 403 35.97 -8.40 18.11
CA ILE A 403 34.75 -7.57 18.10
C ILE A 403 34.85 -6.59 16.92
N PRO A 404 33.82 -6.53 16.06
CA PRO A 404 33.82 -5.62 14.93
C PRO A 404 33.74 -4.15 15.38
N VAL A 405 34.57 -3.33 14.77
CA VAL A 405 34.55 -1.87 14.91
C VAL A 405 34.26 -1.29 13.54
N LYS A 406 33.21 -0.49 13.46
CA LYS A 406 32.84 0.21 12.23
C LYS A 406 33.61 1.52 12.14
N ILE A 407 34.31 1.71 11.03
CA ILE A 407 35.12 2.89 10.74
C ILE A 407 34.62 3.52 9.46
N VAL A 408 34.18 4.77 9.53
CA VAL A 408 33.69 5.52 8.39
C VAL A 408 34.80 6.39 7.83
N LEU A 409 34.90 6.43 6.51
CA LEU A 409 35.85 7.27 5.79
C LEU A 409 35.49 8.76 5.95
N ASP A 410 36.48 9.61 6.00
CA ASP A 410 36.25 11.05 5.97
C ASP A 410 35.65 11.48 4.61
N PRO A 411 34.78 12.48 4.57
CA PRO A 411 34.13 12.92 3.33
C PRO A 411 35.13 13.23 2.22
N GLY A 412 34.96 12.58 1.07
CA GLY A 412 35.77 12.81 -0.10
C GLY A 412 37.10 12.04 -0.19
N GLU A 413 37.39 11.15 0.74
CA GLU A 413 38.57 10.28 0.67
C GLU A 413 38.48 9.28 -0.49
N ASN A 414 37.29 8.77 -0.86
CA ASN A 414 37.10 7.83 -1.98
C ASN A 414 36.56 8.49 -3.26
N LYS A 415 36.96 9.75 -3.58
CA LYS A 415 36.46 10.46 -4.79
C LYS A 415 36.71 9.73 -6.11
N ASN A 416 37.77 8.94 -6.17
CA ASN A 416 38.15 8.19 -7.37
C ASN A 416 37.50 6.81 -7.42
N HIS A 417 36.66 6.44 -6.44
CA HIS A 417 35.99 5.13 -6.35
C HIS A 417 36.96 3.93 -6.43
N GLU A 418 38.16 4.10 -5.86
CA GLU A 418 39.18 3.06 -5.85
C GLU A 418 38.95 2.00 -4.78
N LEU A 419 38.31 2.40 -3.65
CA LEU A 419 37.91 1.47 -2.59
C LEU A 419 36.64 0.74 -3.00
N ARG A 420 36.67 -0.58 -2.83
CA ARG A 420 35.55 -1.46 -3.16
C ARG A 420 35.27 -2.38 -1.99
N PRO A 421 34.01 -2.71 -1.69
CA PRO A 421 33.67 -3.72 -0.72
C PRO A 421 34.39 -5.05 -1.00
N GLY A 422 34.85 -5.70 0.07
CA GLY A 422 35.65 -6.93 0.00
C GLY A 422 37.15 -6.70 -0.06
N MET A 423 37.66 -5.47 -0.21
CA MET A 423 39.10 -5.21 -0.14
C MET A 423 39.63 -5.34 1.30
N SER A 424 40.76 -5.98 1.47
CA SER A 424 41.48 -6.06 2.74
C SER A 424 42.21 -4.78 3.05
N VAL A 425 42.17 -4.37 4.30
CA VAL A 425 42.76 -3.11 4.79
C VAL A 425 43.34 -3.28 6.17
N VAL A 426 44.32 -2.45 6.50
CA VAL A 426 44.94 -2.40 7.83
C VAL A 426 44.63 -1.04 8.46
N PRO A 427 43.59 -0.92 9.30
CA PRO A 427 43.27 0.30 10.03
C PRO A 427 44.21 0.47 11.23
N LYS A 428 44.68 1.71 11.44
CA LYS A 428 45.42 2.16 12.59
C LYS A 428 44.61 3.20 13.31
N VAL A 429 44.02 2.83 14.45
CA VAL A 429 43.23 3.71 15.31
C VAL A 429 44.17 4.44 16.26
N TRP A 430 44.20 5.76 16.19
CA TRP A 430 45.04 6.57 17.07
C TRP A 430 44.32 6.78 18.41
N ILE A 431 44.93 6.22 19.50
CA ILE A 431 44.38 6.20 20.85
C ILE A 431 44.90 7.33 21.74
N ARG A 432 45.89 8.05 21.27
CA ARG A 432 46.46 9.23 21.94
C ARG A 432 46.69 10.32 20.90
N GLU A 433 46.18 11.50 21.19
CA GLU A 433 46.59 12.74 20.51
C GLU A 433 48.01 13.16 20.95
#